data_88d1f8a779d1c10166fa24263af0bfa2
#
_entry.id   88d1f8a779d1c10166fa24263af0bfa2
#
_cell.length_a   1.000
_cell.length_b   1.000
_cell.length_c   1.000
_cell.angle_alpha   90.00
_cell.angle_beta   90.00
_cell.angle_gamma   90.00
#
_symmetry.space_group_name_H-M   'P 1'
#
loop_
_entity.id
_entity.type
_entity.pdbx_description
1 polymer ?
#
loop_
_entity_poly.entity_id
_entity_poly.type
_entity_poly.pdbx_seq_one_letter_code
_entity_poly.pdbx_strand_id
1 'polypeptide(L)'
;PTPAPAPSTNNNSGQGTSNGDYGNGYVAGQCTWWAYERRRQMGIGTPSYLGNGGQWYATAPSYGLRVDHSPQVGAAISFLPGQAGADGFYGHVGVVEAVNGNTITISEMNAAGGPYVVSYRTLYNASQFWYVH
;
A
#
# COMPACT_ATOMS: atom_id res chain seq x y z
N PRO A 1 3.12 -16.99 -9.76
CA PRO A 1 3.37 -15.60 -9.43
C PRO A 1 4.78 -15.39 -8.94
N THR A 2 5.29 -14.21 -9.16
CA THR A 2 6.63 -13.85 -8.71
C THR A 2 6.64 -13.74 -7.19
N PRO A 3 7.60 -14.37 -6.50
CA PRO A 3 7.71 -14.20 -5.06
C PRO A 3 7.96 -12.74 -4.69
N ALA A 4 7.47 -12.33 -3.55
CA ALA A 4 7.75 -11.01 -3.04
C ALA A 4 9.25 -10.87 -2.76
N PRO A 5 9.85 -9.70 -3.06
CA PRO A 5 11.21 -9.42 -2.63
C PRO A 5 11.31 -9.50 -1.10
N ALA A 6 12.48 -9.83 -0.60
CA ALA A 6 12.72 -9.82 0.84
C ALA A 6 12.50 -8.39 1.39
N PRO A 7 11.90 -8.24 2.57
CA PRO A 7 11.76 -6.93 3.18
C PRO A 7 13.13 -6.30 3.40
N SER A 8 13.22 -4.99 3.21
CA SER A 8 14.44 -4.25 3.48
C SER A 8 14.19 -3.34 4.68
N THR A 9 14.99 -3.51 5.72
CA THR A 9 14.88 -2.68 6.92
C THR A 9 15.25 -1.22 6.66
N ASN A 10 15.97 -0.95 5.56
CA ASN A 10 16.38 0.42 5.22
C ASN A 10 15.28 1.24 4.58
N ASN A 11 14.15 0.62 4.20
CA ASN A 11 13.13 1.28 3.40
C ASN A 11 11.96 1.81 4.23
N ASN A 12 11.96 1.59 5.55
CA ASN A 12 10.92 2.16 6.40
C ASN A 12 11.25 3.55 6.92
N SER A 13 12.36 4.14 6.50
CA SER A 13 12.80 5.46 6.95
C SER A 13 11.75 6.52 6.65
N GLY A 14 11.30 7.22 7.68
CA GLY A 14 10.26 8.24 7.54
C GLY A 14 8.88 7.68 7.25
N GLN A 15 8.66 6.39 7.46
CA GLN A 15 7.36 5.76 7.19
C GLN A 15 6.79 5.13 8.45
N GLY A 16 5.45 5.12 8.50
CA GLY A 16 4.70 4.44 9.55
C GLY A 16 4.47 5.28 10.78
N THR A 17 3.63 4.74 11.65
CA THR A 17 3.36 5.29 12.97
C THR A 17 3.37 4.16 14.00
N SER A 18 3.56 4.53 15.27
CA SER A 18 3.49 3.55 16.37
C SER A 18 2.07 3.02 16.60
N ASN A 19 1.06 3.72 16.06
CA ASN A 19 -0.35 3.32 16.24
C ASN A 19 -0.71 2.06 15.44
N GLY A 20 0.11 1.68 14.46
CA GLY A 20 -0.15 0.51 13.63
C GLY A 20 0.07 -0.83 14.32
N ASP A 21 0.59 -0.82 15.54
CA ASP A 21 0.94 -2.06 16.23
C ASP A 21 -0.19 -2.66 17.06
N TYR A 22 -1.37 -2.06 17.03
CA TYR A 22 -2.51 -2.52 17.84
C TYR A 22 -3.33 -3.62 17.18
N GLY A 23 -2.87 -4.15 16.08
CA GLY A 23 -3.55 -5.20 15.36
C GLY A 23 -4.29 -4.68 14.14
N ASN A 24 -4.48 -5.58 13.19
CA ASN A 24 -5.07 -5.24 11.89
C ASN A 24 -6.58 -5.23 11.98
N GLY A 25 -7.19 -4.06 11.94
CA GLY A 25 -8.64 -3.88 11.99
C GLY A 25 -9.33 -3.96 10.63
N TYR A 26 -8.58 -4.16 9.55
CA TYR A 26 -9.18 -4.28 8.22
C TYR A 26 -9.76 -5.68 8.01
N VAL A 27 -10.66 -5.79 7.04
CA VAL A 27 -11.27 -7.09 6.71
C VAL A 27 -10.23 -8.00 6.08
N ALA A 28 -10.00 -9.16 6.69
CA ALA A 28 -9.00 -10.11 6.22
C ALA A 28 -9.25 -10.51 4.77
N GLY A 29 -8.19 -10.64 4.00
CA GLY A 29 -8.28 -11.03 2.60
C GLY A 29 -8.45 -9.88 1.63
N GLN A 30 -8.63 -8.65 2.11
CA GLN A 30 -8.85 -7.46 1.29
C GLN A 30 -7.55 -6.69 1.06
N CYS A 31 -7.58 -5.73 0.13
CA CYS A 31 -6.41 -4.94 -0.21
C CYS A 31 -5.86 -4.14 0.97
N THR A 32 -6.74 -3.57 1.78
CA THR A 32 -6.35 -2.80 2.95
C THR A 32 -5.71 -3.67 4.02
N TRP A 33 -6.25 -4.87 4.23
CA TRP A 33 -5.68 -5.83 5.17
C TRP A 33 -4.27 -6.25 4.77
N TRP A 34 -4.06 -6.51 3.48
CA TRP A 34 -2.73 -6.87 2.97
C TRP A 34 -1.74 -5.73 3.14
N ALA A 35 -2.16 -4.50 2.83
CA ALA A 35 -1.27 -3.35 2.98
C ALA A 35 -0.79 -3.19 4.42
N TYR A 36 -1.69 -3.38 5.39
CA TYR A 36 -1.32 -3.37 6.80
C TYR A 36 -0.31 -4.49 7.12
N GLU A 37 -0.63 -5.72 6.72
CA GLU A 37 0.20 -6.89 7.03
C GLU A 37 1.57 -6.80 6.37
N ARG A 38 1.60 -6.42 5.09
CA ARG A 38 2.87 -6.34 4.36
C ARG A 38 3.77 -5.24 4.93
N ARG A 39 3.20 -4.09 5.22
CA ARG A 39 3.96 -3.00 5.83
C ARG A 39 4.48 -3.40 7.20
N ARG A 40 3.69 -4.13 7.99
CA ARG A 40 4.13 -4.66 9.27
C ARG A 40 5.33 -5.60 9.11
N GLN A 41 5.31 -6.46 8.10
CA GLN A 41 6.45 -7.32 7.79
C GLN A 41 7.72 -6.52 7.47
N MET A 42 7.56 -5.32 6.94
CA MET A 42 8.66 -4.41 6.62
C MET A 42 9.05 -3.51 7.81
N GLY A 43 8.41 -3.65 8.94
CA GLY A 43 8.68 -2.82 10.12
C GLY A 43 7.96 -1.48 10.10
N ILE A 44 6.90 -1.33 9.31
CA ILE A 44 6.17 -0.07 9.13
C ILE A 44 4.79 -0.19 9.76
N GLY A 45 4.55 0.55 10.84
CA GLY A 45 3.24 0.58 11.49
C GLY A 45 2.22 1.35 10.65
N THR A 46 1.00 0.82 10.54
CA THR A 46 -0.07 1.40 9.73
C THR A 46 -1.35 1.47 10.56
N PRO A 47 -2.01 2.64 10.63
CA PRO A 47 -3.28 2.73 11.34
C PRO A 47 -4.36 1.86 10.68
N SER A 48 -5.28 1.31 11.51
CA SER A 48 -6.37 0.44 11.04
C SER A 48 -7.61 1.20 10.56
N TYR A 49 -7.58 2.52 10.54
CA TYR A 49 -8.79 3.31 10.32
C TYR A 49 -8.66 4.27 9.15
N LEU A 50 -7.87 3.92 8.16
CA LEU A 50 -7.66 4.79 6.98
C LEU A 50 -8.80 4.70 5.98
N GLY A 51 -9.72 3.76 6.15
CA GLY A 51 -10.87 3.59 5.27
C GLY A 51 -10.58 2.70 4.08
N ASN A 52 -11.34 2.88 3.01
CA ASN A 52 -11.15 2.14 1.77
C ASN A 52 -9.83 2.52 1.11
N GLY A 53 -9.31 1.63 0.26
CA GLY A 53 -8.00 1.84 -0.36
C GLY A 53 -7.85 3.18 -1.06
N GLY A 54 -8.88 3.61 -1.78
CA GLY A 54 -8.87 4.89 -2.47
C GLY A 54 -8.99 6.11 -1.56
N GLN A 55 -9.23 5.92 -0.26
CA GLN A 55 -9.34 7.00 0.71
C GLN A 55 -8.04 7.21 1.50
N TRP A 56 -7.14 6.26 1.46
CA TRP A 56 -5.93 6.31 2.29
C TRP A 56 -5.12 7.59 2.10
N TYR A 57 -4.98 8.06 0.86
CA TYR A 57 -4.22 9.28 0.61
C TYR A 57 -4.81 10.51 1.32
N ALA A 58 -6.14 10.53 1.48
CA ALA A 58 -6.84 11.67 2.07
C ALA A 58 -6.91 11.59 3.59
N THR A 59 -6.97 10.37 4.14
CA THR A 59 -7.14 10.17 5.59
C THR A 59 -5.82 10.06 6.34
N ALA A 60 -4.79 9.52 5.70
CA ALA A 60 -3.52 9.23 6.35
C ALA A 60 -2.85 10.44 7.01
N PRO A 61 -2.90 11.65 6.44
CA PRO A 61 -2.28 12.80 7.10
C PRO A 61 -2.83 13.08 8.50
N SER A 62 -4.12 12.81 8.72
CA SER A 62 -4.74 12.97 10.05
C SER A 62 -4.16 12.03 11.10
N TYR A 63 -3.52 10.96 10.67
CA TYR A 63 -2.88 9.97 11.54
C TYR A 63 -1.37 10.14 11.60
N GLY A 64 -0.85 11.22 11.01
CA GLY A 64 0.57 11.53 11.09
C GLY A 64 1.42 10.90 10.00
N LEU A 65 0.81 10.33 8.97
CA LEU A 65 1.54 9.72 7.88
C LEU A 65 1.78 10.74 6.74
N ARG A 66 2.98 10.72 6.19
CA ARG A 66 3.33 11.56 5.05
C ARG A 66 2.69 11.00 3.79
N VAL A 67 2.09 11.88 2.99
CA VAL A 67 1.45 11.51 1.72
C VAL A 67 2.00 12.39 0.61
N ASP A 68 2.43 11.76 -0.48
CA ASP A 68 3.01 12.46 -1.63
C ASP A 68 2.91 11.62 -2.90
N HIS A 69 3.59 12.04 -3.94
CA HIS A 69 3.64 11.34 -5.23
C HIS A 69 4.99 10.66 -5.46
N SER A 70 5.80 10.48 -4.42
CA SER A 70 7.13 9.87 -4.53
C SER A 70 7.09 8.43 -4.03
N PRO A 71 7.30 7.44 -4.91
CA PRO A 71 7.30 6.05 -4.46
C PRO A 71 8.50 5.76 -3.60
N GLN A 72 8.29 4.87 -2.63
CA GLN A 72 9.33 4.37 -1.74
C GLN A 72 8.96 2.95 -1.38
N VAL A 73 9.92 2.04 -1.32
CA VAL A 73 9.64 0.66 -0.91
C VAL A 73 8.99 0.67 0.47
N GLY A 74 7.87 -0.03 0.59
CA GLY A 74 7.06 -0.06 1.81
C GLY A 74 5.92 0.95 1.83
N ALA A 75 5.92 1.96 0.96
CA ALA A 75 4.80 2.88 0.87
C ALA A 75 3.54 2.16 0.42
N ALA A 76 2.40 2.57 0.96
CA ALA A 76 1.11 2.13 0.45
C ALA A 76 0.72 3.02 -0.74
N ILE A 77 0.49 2.40 -1.89
CA ILE A 77 0.03 3.12 -3.07
C ILE A 77 -1.49 3.15 -3.03
N SER A 78 -2.07 4.36 -2.97
CA SER A 78 -3.50 4.57 -2.86
C SER A 78 -4.07 4.97 -4.21
N PHE A 79 -4.84 4.07 -4.82
CA PHE A 79 -5.45 4.30 -6.13
C PHE A 79 -6.81 4.95 -5.97
N LEU A 80 -7.01 6.03 -6.70
CA LEU A 80 -8.34 6.64 -6.81
C LEU A 80 -9.31 5.66 -7.49
N PRO A 81 -10.61 5.78 -7.23
CA PRO A 81 -11.58 4.93 -7.92
C PRO A 81 -11.38 4.94 -9.43
N GLY A 82 -11.26 3.76 -10.03
CA GLY A 82 -11.03 3.56 -11.45
C GLY A 82 -9.60 3.72 -11.93
N GLN A 83 -8.70 4.24 -11.10
CA GLN A 83 -7.31 4.45 -11.50
C GLN A 83 -6.57 3.12 -11.60
N ALA A 84 -5.88 2.89 -12.72
CA ALA A 84 -5.07 1.68 -12.95
C ALA A 84 -5.86 0.38 -12.70
N GLY A 85 -7.14 0.35 -13.02
CA GLY A 85 -8.00 -0.81 -12.84
C GLY A 85 -8.57 -0.96 -11.44
N ALA A 86 -8.40 0.03 -10.57
CA ALA A 86 -8.95 -0.01 -9.23
C ALA A 86 -10.49 0.02 -9.27
N ASP A 87 -11.10 -0.52 -8.21
CA ASP A 87 -12.55 -0.50 -8.06
C ASP A 87 -13.08 0.92 -8.28
N GLY A 88 -14.15 1.03 -9.09
CA GLY A 88 -14.69 2.33 -9.48
C GLY A 88 -15.42 3.07 -8.38
N PHE A 89 -15.61 2.46 -7.22
CA PHE A 89 -16.26 3.07 -6.06
C PHE A 89 -15.30 3.18 -4.87
N TYR A 90 -14.62 2.08 -4.52
CA TYR A 90 -13.78 2.02 -3.33
C TYR A 90 -12.32 2.38 -3.60
N GLY A 91 -11.91 2.46 -4.86
CA GLY A 91 -10.50 2.54 -5.18
C GLY A 91 -9.76 1.28 -4.78
N HIS A 92 -8.47 1.42 -4.47
CA HIS A 92 -7.64 0.25 -4.16
C HIS A 92 -6.39 0.72 -3.43
N VAL A 93 -5.70 -0.21 -2.77
CA VAL A 93 -4.40 0.05 -2.17
C VAL A 93 -3.50 -1.16 -2.36
N GLY A 94 -2.23 -0.90 -2.61
CA GLY A 94 -1.20 -1.92 -2.68
C GLY A 94 0.03 -1.46 -1.90
N VAL A 95 1.10 -2.23 -2.00
CA VAL A 95 2.36 -1.91 -1.32
C VAL A 95 3.48 -1.90 -2.34
N VAL A 96 4.30 -0.86 -2.29
CA VAL A 96 5.46 -0.75 -3.17
C VAL A 96 6.53 -1.73 -2.71
N GLU A 97 6.91 -2.64 -3.60
CA GLU A 97 7.92 -3.66 -3.33
C GLU A 97 9.28 -3.31 -3.92
N ALA A 98 9.31 -2.58 -5.02
CA ALA A 98 10.55 -2.18 -5.67
C ALA A 98 10.33 -0.86 -6.41
N VAL A 99 11.37 -0.05 -6.44
CA VAL A 99 11.37 1.23 -7.18
C VAL A 99 12.60 1.25 -8.10
N ASN A 100 12.35 1.52 -9.37
CA ASN A 100 13.40 1.69 -10.36
C ASN A 100 13.06 2.93 -11.20
N GLY A 101 13.55 4.09 -10.77
CA GLY A 101 13.18 5.35 -11.39
C GLY A 101 11.68 5.60 -11.28
N ASN A 102 11.01 5.80 -12.41
CA ASN A 102 9.57 6.03 -12.48
C ASN A 102 8.76 4.76 -12.71
N THR A 103 9.39 3.58 -12.53
CA THR A 103 8.76 2.27 -12.64
C THR A 103 8.78 1.61 -11.28
N ILE A 104 7.64 1.03 -10.87
CA ILE A 104 7.53 0.35 -9.59
C ILE A 104 6.92 -1.03 -9.76
N THR A 105 7.27 -1.93 -8.84
CA THR A 105 6.58 -3.20 -8.66
C THR A 105 5.80 -3.10 -7.34
N ILE A 106 4.55 -3.53 -7.38
CA ILE A 106 3.70 -3.51 -6.19
C ILE A 106 3.17 -4.91 -5.90
N SER A 107 2.82 -5.14 -4.64
CA SER A 107 2.04 -6.30 -4.23
C SER A 107 0.62 -5.83 -3.88
N GLU A 108 -0.35 -6.69 -4.16
CA GLU A 108 -1.76 -6.40 -3.98
C GLU A 108 -2.49 -7.64 -3.51
N MET A 109 -3.61 -7.45 -2.82
CA MET A 109 -4.51 -8.53 -2.49
C MET A 109 -5.92 -8.16 -2.94
N ASN A 110 -6.72 -9.17 -3.27
CA ASN A 110 -8.07 -8.99 -3.82
C ASN A 110 -8.06 -8.16 -5.11
N ALA A 111 -7.06 -8.40 -5.92
CA ALA A 111 -6.95 -7.86 -7.27
C ALA A 111 -7.03 -9.03 -8.24
N ALA A 112 -5.91 -9.48 -8.82
CA ALA A 112 -5.91 -10.68 -9.65
C ALA A 112 -6.01 -11.92 -8.74
N GLY A 113 -7.06 -12.71 -8.91
CA GLY A 113 -7.25 -13.96 -8.14
C GLY A 113 -8.19 -13.84 -6.96
N GLY A 114 -8.72 -12.67 -6.66
CA GLY A 114 -9.73 -12.49 -5.62
C GLY A 114 -9.16 -12.35 -4.20
N PRO A 115 -10.05 -12.42 -3.18
CA PRO A 115 -9.63 -12.25 -1.79
C PRO A 115 -8.59 -13.28 -1.37
N TYR A 116 -7.72 -12.90 -0.44
CA TYR A 116 -6.63 -13.70 0.13
C TYR A 116 -5.51 -14.03 -0.85
N VAL A 117 -5.62 -13.66 -2.12
CA VAL A 117 -4.59 -13.93 -3.12
C VAL A 117 -3.72 -12.70 -3.29
N VAL A 118 -2.43 -12.85 -3.01
CA VAL A 118 -1.43 -11.81 -3.26
C VAL A 118 -0.99 -11.91 -4.71
N SER A 119 -0.98 -10.79 -5.40
CA SER A 119 -0.47 -10.70 -6.76
C SER A 119 0.48 -9.52 -6.89
N TYR A 120 1.26 -9.51 -7.96
CA TYR A 120 2.28 -8.50 -8.21
C TYR A 120 2.08 -7.92 -9.59
N ARG A 121 2.31 -6.63 -9.73
CA ARG A 121 2.35 -6.00 -11.06
C ARG A 121 3.34 -4.86 -11.10
N THR A 122 3.75 -4.54 -12.32
CA THR A 122 4.64 -3.41 -12.60
C THR A 122 3.79 -2.24 -13.08
N LEU A 123 4.07 -1.06 -12.54
CA LEU A 123 3.40 0.17 -12.94
C LEU A 123 4.44 1.16 -13.44
N TYR A 124 4.05 1.93 -14.45
CA TYR A 124 4.88 2.96 -15.06
C TYR A 124 4.31 4.33 -14.70
N ASN A 125 5.10 5.39 -14.89
CA ASN A 125 4.69 6.75 -14.52
C ASN A 125 4.27 6.83 -13.06
N ALA A 126 5.14 6.35 -12.19
CA ALA A 126 4.83 6.16 -10.76
C ALA A 126 4.46 7.46 -10.07
N SER A 127 4.90 8.62 -10.55
CA SER A 127 4.60 9.91 -9.95
C SER A 127 3.14 10.35 -10.10
N GLN A 128 2.34 9.63 -10.88
CA GLN A 128 0.90 9.93 -11.00
C GLN A 128 0.07 9.42 -9.83
N PHE A 129 0.63 8.52 -9.02
CA PHE A 129 -0.10 7.90 -7.92
C PHE A 129 0.17 8.58 -6.59
N TRP A 130 -0.73 8.36 -5.63
CA TRP A 130 -0.55 8.80 -4.25
C TRP A 130 0.13 7.71 -3.43
N TYR A 131 1.10 8.12 -2.63
CA TYR A 131 1.82 7.20 -1.74
C TYR A 131 1.66 7.64 -0.30
N VAL A 132 1.26 6.68 0.54
CA VAL A 132 1.12 6.85 1.98
C VAL A 132 2.36 6.23 2.63
N HIS A 133 3.14 7.05 3.29
CA HIS A 133 4.39 6.62 3.90
C HIS A 133 4.21 6.32 5.38
#